data_224832a64070f4acb9f6a6025ad28e6e
#
_entry.id   224832a64070f4acb9f6a6025ad28e6e
#
_cell.length_a   1.000
_cell.length_b   1.000
_cell.length_c   1.000
_cell.angle_alpha   90.00
_cell.angle_beta   90.00
_cell.angle_gamma   90.00
#
_symmetry.space_group_name_H-M   'P 1'
#
loop_
_entity.id
_entity.type
_entity.pdbx_description
1 polymer ?
#
loop_
_entity_poly.entity_id
_entity_poly.type
_entity_poly.pdbx_seq_one_letter_code
_entity_poly.pdbx_strand_id
1 'polypeptide(L)'
;MRLKDKTLSANTGLDAIKRAPIVEYDTGLKCIRIQDISQGKNYYEWGFTETNEKDRKKFLLKKNDLLIARTGATVGVSQFITEDTEAVYNNGTIRLRLEKSLNPRFVYYIFQTKSFLQYIDNISCVATQPNLRIEGLLRFTIPDYSIEKQNAIVKTLSTFDDLIENNNKRIKLLEQMAENLYKEWFVRFRFPGYEDVEFEEKKPRSWQVGTEDKKHFAPTIFRYDKFGTIGSFVRGKNITAAQMIEENIPVISAGLQPSGYHNEANVFGENLTISASGANAGYLQYNLNDIWAADCSYYQDNATIWFVYNTLKYLQPVISNLQCGAAQPHVYPKNINSLCILIPTEELIHKYNDFVKPYYDEIKVLNQHNQLLTQQRDMFLPRLMSGKIEV
;
A
#
# COMPACT_ATOMS: atom_id res chain seq x y z
N MET A 1 34.68 -8.87 -4.72
CA MET A 1 34.47 -10.31 -4.42
C MET A 1 33.14 -10.79 -4.99
N ARG A 2 32.96 -12.09 -5.23
CA ARG A 2 31.67 -12.64 -5.70
C ARG A 2 30.73 -12.86 -4.54
N LEU A 3 29.43 -12.62 -4.76
CA LEU A 3 28.38 -12.85 -3.72
C LEU A 3 28.41 -14.31 -3.23
N LYS A 4 28.69 -15.27 -4.12
CA LYS A 4 28.82 -16.71 -3.79
C LYS A 4 29.79 -16.97 -2.64
N ASP A 5 30.94 -16.24 -2.63
CA ASP A 5 32.03 -16.49 -1.69
C ASP A 5 31.68 -16.13 -0.25
N LYS A 6 30.59 -15.39 -0.06
CA LYS A 6 30.09 -14.88 1.24
C LYS A 6 28.65 -15.34 1.55
N THR A 7 28.11 -16.29 0.79
CA THR A 7 26.75 -16.79 0.98
C THR A 7 26.77 -18.12 1.73
N LEU A 8 26.20 -18.16 2.93
CA LEU A 8 26.04 -19.39 3.73
C LEU A 8 24.94 -20.27 3.16
N SER A 9 23.84 -19.69 2.71
CA SER A 9 22.76 -20.43 2.06
C SER A 9 21.96 -19.56 1.12
N ALA A 10 21.53 -20.16 0.01
CA ALA A 10 20.60 -19.58 -0.95
C ALA A 10 19.53 -20.62 -1.28
N ASN A 11 18.27 -20.32 -1.01
CA ASN A 11 17.18 -21.26 -1.19
C ASN A 11 15.95 -20.58 -1.77
N THR A 12 15.23 -21.28 -2.65
CA THR A 12 13.86 -20.90 -3.03
C THR A 12 12.88 -21.34 -1.96
N GLY A 13 11.78 -20.60 -1.81
CA GLY A 13 10.79 -20.86 -0.79
C GLY A 13 9.85 -22.04 -1.08
N LEU A 14 8.74 -22.08 -0.36
CA LEU A 14 7.76 -23.15 -0.40
C LEU A 14 6.82 -23.01 -1.60
N ASP A 15 6.37 -24.14 -2.14
CA ASP A 15 5.31 -24.13 -3.15
C ASP A 15 4.03 -23.50 -2.59
N ALA A 16 3.48 -22.55 -3.36
CA ALA A 16 2.37 -21.69 -2.90
C ALA A 16 1.01 -22.41 -2.86
N ILE A 17 0.89 -23.58 -3.48
CA ILE A 17 -0.37 -24.34 -3.56
C ILE A 17 -0.38 -25.50 -2.56
N LYS A 18 0.71 -26.28 -2.55
CA LYS A 18 0.76 -27.54 -1.80
C LYS A 18 1.44 -27.43 -0.44
N ARG A 19 2.35 -26.48 -0.26
CA ARG A 19 3.21 -26.42 0.93
C ARG A 19 3.03 -25.20 1.80
N ALA A 20 2.57 -24.08 1.23
CA ALA A 20 2.26 -22.84 1.94
C ALA A 20 1.13 -22.08 1.22
N PRO A 21 -0.10 -22.65 1.13
CA PRO A 21 -1.25 -21.95 0.57
C PRO A 21 -1.62 -20.76 1.43
N ILE A 22 -2.16 -19.70 0.81
CA ILE A 22 -2.73 -18.59 1.56
C ILE A 22 -4.13 -19.00 2.04
N VAL A 23 -4.40 -18.72 3.31
CA VAL A 23 -5.68 -18.98 3.97
C VAL A 23 -6.28 -17.69 4.50
N GLU A 24 -7.60 -17.65 4.67
CA GLU A 24 -8.34 -16.45 5.09
C GLU A 24 -8.44 -16.29 6.61
N TYR A 25 -8.01 -17.29 7.38
CA TYR A 25 -8.04 -17.28 8.84
C TYR A 25 -6.64 -17.18 9.45
N ASP A 26 -6.57 -16.68 10.67
CA ASP A 26 -5.31 -16.50 11.39
C ASP A 26 -4.75 -17.85 11.87
N THR A 27 -3.61 -18.24 11.34
CA THR A 27 -2.86 -19.45 11.71
C THR A 27 -1.67 -19.15 12.63
N GLY A 28 -1.43 -17.88 12.95
CA GLY A 28 -0.22 -17.42 13.63
C GLY A 28 1.04 -17.48 12.74
N LEU A 29 0.95 -17.98 11.51
CA LEU A 29 2.05 -18.06 10.55
C LEU A 29 1.68 -17.33 9.27
N LYS A 30 2.60 -16.48 8.76
CA LYS A 30 2.41 -15.73 7.52
C LYS A 30 3.29 -16.24 6.40
N CYS A 31 2.95 -15.87 5.16
CA CYS A 31 3.77 -16.17 3.98
C CYS A 31 3.98 -14.90 3.14
N ILE A 32 5.24 -14.47 3.01
CA ILE A 32 5.59 -13.39 2.09
C ILE A 32 5.70 -13.94 0.66
N ARG A 33 5.10 -13.23 -0.28
CA ARG A 33 5.06 -13.56 -1.70
C ARG A 33 5.69 -12.44 -2.52
N ILE A 34 5.94 -12.70 -3.81
CA ILE A 34 6.50 -11.72 -4.75
C ILE A 34 5.70 -10.41 -4.75
N GLN A 35 4.37 -10.51 -4.77
CA GLN A 35 3.49 -9.32 -4.77
C GLN A 35 3.63 -8.50 -3.48
N ASP A 36 3.89 -9.13 -2.34
CA ASP A 36 4.05 -8.44 -1.07
C ASP A 36 5.36 -7.66 -1.06
N ILE A 37 6.44 -8.26 -1.63
CA ILE A 37 7.73 -7.59 -1.82
C ILE A 37 7.60 -6.42 -2.80
N SER A 38 6.98 -6.63 -3.95
CA SER A 38 6.85 -5.61 -5.00
C SER A 38 5.95 -4.44 -4.61
N GLN A 39 4.99 -4.67 -3.73
CA GLN A 39 4.09 -3.66 -3.18
C GLN A 39 4.64 -3.02 -1.88
N GLY A 40 5.81 -3.42 -1.41
CA GLY A 40 6.42 -2.90 -0.19
C GLY A 40 5.61 -3.18 1.08
N LYS A 41 4.82 -4.28 1.08
CA LYS A 41 3.97 -4.64 2.23
C LYS A 41 4.81 -4.99 3.44
N ASN A 42 4.36 -4.55 4.60
CA ASN A 42 4.95 -4.92 5.88
C ASN A 42 4.41 -6.27 6.40
N TYR A 43 5.02 -6.80 7.46
CA TYR A 43 4.66 -8.09 8.05
C TYR A 43 3.16 -8.24 8.35
N TYR A 44 2.48 -7.22 8.82
CA TYR A 44 1.07 -7.30 9.20
C TYR A 44 0.12 -7.47 8.00
N GLU A 45 0.56 -7.06 6.82
CA GLU A 45 -0.20 -7.13 5.56
C GLU A 45 0.03 -8.43 4.78
N TRP A 46 0.99 -9.27 5.19
CA TRP A 46 1.23 -10.56 4.55
C TRP A 46 0.09 -11.54 4.87
N GLY A 47 -0.26 -12.38 3.90
CA GLY A 47 -1.31 -13.39 4.08
C GLY A 47 -0.93 -14.49 5.08
N PHE A 48 -1.94 -15.03 5.76
CA PHE A 48 -1.77 -16.21 6.60
C PHE A 48 -1.57 -17.46 5.76
N THR A 49 -0.84 -18.44 6.30
CA THR A 49 -0.55 -19.70 5.63
C THR A 49 -0.50 -20.86 6.60
N GLU A 50 -0.65 -22.05 6.06
CA GLU A 50 -0.38 -23.31 6.78
C GLU A 50 0.79 -24.04 6.14
N THR A 51 1.62 -24.65 6.96
CA THR A 51 2.70 -25.54 6.51
C THR A 51 3.04 -26.56 7.60
N ASN A 52 3.67 -27.66 7.22
CA ASN A 52 4.12 -28.66 8.19
C ASN A 52 5.30 -28.13 9.03
N GLU A 53 5.51 -28.71 10.22
CA GLU A 53 6.56 -28.26 11.15
C GLU A 53 7.99 -28.31 10.55
N LYS A 54 8.27 -29.29 9.71
CA LYS A 54 9.59 -29.43 9.07
C LYS A 54 9.86 -28.25 8.14
N ASP A 55 8.87 -27.88 7.33
CA ASP A 55 8.95 -26.75 6.41
C ASP A 55 8.96 -25.42 7.18
N ARG A 56 8.13 -25.27 8.21
CA ARG A 56 8.17 -24.11 9.09
C ARG A 56 9.57 -23.88 9.64
N LYS A 57 10.18 -24.86 10.29
CA LYS A 57 11.54 -24.75 10.86
C LYS A 57 12.59 -24.40 9.81
N LYS A 58 12.51 -24.96 8.59
CA LYS A 58 13.48 -24.75 7.53
C LYS A 58 13.34 -23.39 6.85
N PHE A 59 12.11 -22.92 6.63
CA PHE A 59 11.81 -21.75 5.82
C PHE A 59 11.41 -20.53 6.64
N LEU A 60 11.36 -20.62 7.98
CA LEU A 60 11.09 -19.48 8.85
C LEU A 60 12.09 -18.36 8.58
N LEU A 61 11.59 -17.15 8.42
CA LEU A 61 12.38 -15.96 8.19
C LEU A 61 12.98 -15.46 9.50
N LYS A 62 14.25 -15.06 9.42
CA LYS A 62 15.01 -14.54 10.54
C LYS A 62 15.56 -13.15 10.21
N LYS A 63 15.86 -12.41 11.25
CA LYS A 63 16.60 -11.16 11.14
C LYS A 63 17.82 -11.35 10.23
N ASN A 64 18.05 -10.38 9.36
CA ASN A 64 19.11 -10.34 8.36
C ASN A 64 18.94 -11.32 7.17
N ASP A 65 17.80 -11.99 7.03
CA ASP A 65 17.49 -12.68 5.79
C ASP A 65 17.25 -11.65 4.67
N LEU A 66 17.80 -11.91 3.50
CA LEU A 66 17.55 -11.16 2.27
C LEU A 66 16.65 -11.97 1.37
N LEU A 67 15.55 -11.36 0.93
CA LEU A 67 14.65 -11.95 -0.06
C LEU A 67 14.79 -11.22 -1.39
N ILE A 68 14.70 -11.95 -2.49
CA ILE A 68 14.67 -11.39 -3.83
C ILE A 68 13.63 -12.11 -4.69
N ALA A 69 12.80 -11.37 -5.39
CA ALA A 69 11.83 -11.90 -6.34
C ALA A 69 12.56 -12.55 -7.52
N ARG A 70 12.20 -13.81 -7.85
CA ARG A 70 12.88 -14.57 -8.90
C ARG A 70 12.08 -14.76 -10.17
N THR A 71 10.76 -14.53 -10.17
CA THR A 71 9.89 -14.79 -11.33
C THR A 71 8.96 -13.62 -11.61
N GLY A 72 8.57 -13.47 -12.88
CA GLY A 72 7.59 -12.46 -13.33
C GLY A 72 8.20 -11.07 -13.56
N ALA A 73 7.34 -10.08 -13.78
CA ALA A 73 7.73 -8.70 -14.13
C ALA A 73 8.52 -7.97 -13.02
N THR A 74 8.53 -8.49 -11.81
CA THR A 74 9.20 -7.90 -10.63
C THR A 74 10.48 -8.62 -10.22
N VAL A 75 11.09 -9.38 -11.13
CA VAL A 75 12.38 -10.07 -10.89
C VAL A 75 13.42 -9.04 -10.45
N GLY A 76 14.15 -9.36 -9.38
CA GLY A 76 15.19 -8.48 -8.83
C GLY A 76 14.72 -7.57 -7.69
N VAL A 77 13.41 -7.35 -7.53
CA VAL A 77 12.90 -6.63 -6.36
C VAL A 77 13.24 -7.40 -5.09
N SER A 78 13.78 -6.71 -4.10
CA SER A 78 14.30 -7.33 -2.88
C SER A 78 13.68 -6.76 -1.61
N GLN A 79 13.70 -7.58 -0.55
CA GLN A 79 13.21 -7.23 0.79
C GLN A 79 14.26 -7.64 1.82
N PHE A 80 14.51 -6.77 2.81
CA PHE A 80 15.36 -7.04 3.95
C PHE A 80 14.50 -7.35 5.20
N ILE A 81 14.83 -8.41 5.90
CA ILE A 81 14.12 -8.81 7.13
C ILE A 81 14.83 -8.21 8.35
N THR A 82 14.19 -7.25 9.00
CA THR A 82 14.76 -6.46 10.09
C THR A 82 14.71 -7.14 11.46
N GLU A 83 13.79 -8.10 11.63
CA GLU A 83 13.57 -8.83 12.89
C GLU A 83 13.16 -10.27 12.63
N ASP A 84 13.24 -11.13 13.63
CA ASP A 84 12.70 -12.50 13.53
C ASP A 84 11.19 -12.45 13.40
N THR A 85 10.62 -13.17 12.45
CA THR A 85 9.18 -13.14 12.14
C THR A 85 8.59 -14.53 12.10
N GLU A 86 7.34 -14.68 12.53
CA GLU A 86 6.55 -15.89 12.30
C GLU A 86 6.02 -15.90 10.86
N ALA A 87 6.95 -16.01 9.91
CA ALA A 87 6.64 -16.04 8.49
C ALA A 87 7.58 -16.96 7.71
N VAL A 88 7.04 -17.56 6.67
CA VAL A 88 7.77 -18.29 5.62
C VAL A 88 7.69 -17.49 4.30
N TYR A 89 8.32 -17.98 3.25
CA TYR A 89 8.31 -17.36 1.92
C TYR A 89 8.02 -18.37 0.83
N ASN A 90 7.39 -17.90 -0.25
CA ASN A 90 6.98 -18.78 -1.34
C ASN A 90 8.13 -19.02 -2.36
N ASN A 91 7.93 -20.00 -3.24
CA ASN A 91 8.90 -20.41 -4.27
C ASN A 91 9.18 -19.36 -5.36
N GLY A 92 8.39 -18.28 -5.43
CA GLY A 92 8.66 -17.11 -6.27
C GLY A 92 9.79 -16.22 -5.74
N THR A 93 10.34 -16.52 -4.56
CA THR A 93 11.42 -15.76 -3.93
C THR A 93 12.64 -16.63 -3.63
N ILE A 94 13.83 -16.02 -3.68
CA ILE A 94 15.08 -16.59 -3.18
C ILE A 94 15.41 -15.91 -1.87
N ARG A 95 15.73 -16.69 -0.83
CA ARG A 95 16.31 -16.20 0.42
C ARG A 95 17.82 -16.41 0.42
N LEU A 96 18.55 -15.37 0.80
CA LEU A 96 20.00 -15.41 1.05
C LEU A 96 20.28 -15.24 2.54
N ARG A 97 21.22 -16.02 3.06
CA ARG A 97 21.89 -15.82 4.34
C ARG A 97 23.38 -15.67 4.11
N LEU A 98 23.97 -14.66 4.71
CA LEU A 98 25.34 -14.25 4.44
C LEU A 98 26.25 -14.53 5.63
N GLU A 99 27.55 -14.62 5.38
CA GLU A 99 28.56 -14.71 6.41
C GLU A 99 28.63 -13.43 7.24
N LYS A 100 29.10 -13.54 8.48
CA LYS A 100 29.25 -12.39 9.40
C LYS A 100 30.24 -11.31 8.88
N SER A 101 31.15 -11.68 7.99
CA SER A 101 32.10 -10.77 7.34
C SER A 101 31.48 -9.88 6.27
N LEU A 102 30.21 -10.10 5.93
CA LEU A 102 29.46 -9.32 4.96
C LEU A 102 28.15 -8.86 5.62
N ASN A 103 27.97 -7.53 5.72
CA ASN A 103 26.76 -6.96 6.30
C ASN A 103 25.55 -7.20 5.36
N PRO A 104 24.49 -7.91 5.80
CA PRO A 104 23.35 -8.21 4.93
C PRO A 104 22.58 -6.96 4.45
N ARG A 105 22.46 -5.91 5.28
CA ARG A 105 21.81 -4.65 4.88
C ARG A 105 22.64 -3.89 3.86
N PHE A 106 23.99 -4.04 3.87
CA PHE A 106 24.85 -3.52 2.81
C PHE A 106 24.55 -4.18 1.47
N VAL A 107 24.39 -5.51 1.44
CA VAL A 107 24.03 -6.25 0.23
C VAL A 107 22.61 -5.88 -0.24
N TYR A 108 21.68 -5.69 0.67
CA TYR A 108 20.35 -5.18 0.34
C TYR A 108 20.42 -3.84 -0.41
N TYR A 109 21.25 -2.89 0.04
CA TYR A 109 21.43 -1.63 -0.66
C TYR A 109 22.11 -1.79 -2.02
N ILE A 110 23.04 -2.73 -2.17
CA ILE A 110 23.60 -3.07 -3.48
C ILE A 110 22.49 -3.54 -4.43
N PHE A 111 21.53 -4.33 -3.94
CA PHE A 111 20.41 -4.81 -4.75
C PHE A 111 19.43 -3.70 -5.19
N GLN A 112 19.50 -2.53 -4.57
CA GLN A 112 18.77 -1.34 -5.01
C GLN A 112 19.49 -0.52 -6.09
N THR A 113 20.77 -0.83 -6.40
CA THR A 113 21.53 -0.08 -7.38
C THR A 113 21.12 -0.38 -8.82
N LYS A 114 21.18 0.63 -9.70
CA LYS A 114 20.93 0.46 -11.13
C LYS A 114 21.82 -0.64 -11.76
N SER A 115 23.08 -0.75 -11.33
CA SER A 115 24.02 -1.76 -11.83
C SER A 115 23.58 -3.18 -11.50
N PHE A 116 23.03 -3.42 -10.29
CA PHE A 116 22.49 -4.70 -9.93
C PHE A 116 21.21 -5.02 -10.72
N LEU A 117 20.28 -4.08 -10.81
CA LEU A 117 19.03 -4.26 -11.56
C LEU A 117 19.29 -4.57 -13.03
N GLN A 118 20.20 -3.83 -13.68
CA GLN A 118 20.65 -4.10 -15.05
C GLN A 118 21.30 -5.50 -15.19
N TYR A 119 22.11 -5.91 -14.20
CA TYR A 119 22.67 -7.25 -14.19
C TYR A 119 21.57 -8.30 -14.14
N ILE A 120 20.56 -8.13 -13.26
CA ILE A 120 19.43 -9.06 -13.15
C ILE A 120 18.64 -9.12 -14.45
N ASP A 121 18.35 -7.99 -15.07
CA ASP A 121 17.65 -7.94 -16.37
C ASP A 121 18.42 -8.74 -17.43
N ASN A 122 19.73 -8.56 -17.54
CA ASN A 122 20.55 -9.25 -18.52
C ASN A 122 20.57 -10.78 -18.34
N ILE A 123 20.51 -11.29 -17.10
CA ILE A 123 20.55 -12.73 -16.84
C ILE A 123 19.16 -13.39 -16.80
N SER A 124 18.09 -12.59 -16.74
CA SER A 124 16.69 -13.06 -16.62
C SER A 124 15.96 -13.11 -17.97
N CYS A 125 16.37 -12.31 -18.95
CA CYS A 125 15.68 -12.08 -20.23
C CYS A 125 15.78 -13.23 -21.26
N VAL A 126 16.30 -14.39 -20.91
CA VAL A 126 16.51 -15.51 -21.87
C VAL A 126 15.26 -16.34 -22.12
N ALA A 127 14.14 -16.11 -21.44
CA ALA A 127 12.91 -16.88 -21.58
C ALA A 127 11.69 -15.97 -21.68
N THR A 128 10.60 -16.50 -22.27
CA THR A 128 9.28 -15.83 -22.39
C THR A 128 8.75 -15.33 -21.03
N GLN A 129 9.22 -15.89 -19.94
CA GLN A 129 8.93 -15.47 -18.57
C GLN A 129 10.24 -15.31 -17.80
N PRO A 130 10.60 -14.09 -17.36
CA PRO A 130 11.83 -13.85 -16.62
C PRO A 130 11.93 -14.77 -15.40
N ASN A 131 13.09 -15.44 -15.22
CA ASN A 131 13.31 -16.35 -14.10
C ASN A 131 14.78 -16.29 -13.63
N LEU A 132 15.00 -15.71 -12.46
CA LEU A 132 16.30 -15.61 -11.84
C LEU A 132 16.70 -16.95 -11.20
N ARG A 133 17.80 -17.51 -11.66
CA ARG A 133 18.42 -18.71 -11.06
C ARG A 133 19.40 -18.32 -9.94
N ILE A 134 19.46 -19.12 -8.90
CA ILE A 134 20.36 -18.89 -7.76
C ILE A 134 21.81 -18.75 -8.21
N GLU A 135 22.27 -19.63 -9.13
CA GLU A 135 23.65 -19.59 -9.65
C GLU A 135 23.95 -18.27 -10.37
N GLY A 136 22.98 -17.73 -11.11
CA GLY A 136 23.08 -16.41 -11.77
C GLY A 136 23.24 -15.29 -10.74
N LEU A 137 22.36 -15.26 -9.74
CA LEU A 137 22.42 -14.28 -8.64
C LEU A 137 23.76 -14.32 -7.91
N LEU A 138 24.26 -15.52 -7.59
CA LEU A 138 25.49 -15.71 -6.82
C LEU A 138 26.78 -15.36 -7.59
N ARG A 139 26.72 -15.20 -8.92
CA ARG A 139 27.85 -14.71 -9.74
C ARG A 139 28.05 -13.21 -9.68
N PHE A 140 27.08 -12.49 -9.16
CA PHE A 140 27.17 -11.02 -9.06
C PHE A 140 28.41 -10.63 -8.24
N THR A 141 29.12 -9.61 -8.70
CA THR A 141 30.30 -9.07 -8.01
C THR A 141 29.92 -7.88 -7.16
N ILE A 142 30.24 -7.94 -5.88
CA ILE A 142 30.00 -6.87 -4.91
C ILE A 142 31.31 -6.18 -4.55
N PRO A 143 31.29 -4.89 -4.13
CA PRO A 143 32.48 -4.19 -3.66
C PRO A 143 33.16 -4.94 -2.52
N ASP A 144 34.47 -4.95 -2.53
CA ASP A 144 35.30 -5.60 -1.49
C ASP A 144 35.70 -4.57 -0.43
N TYR A 145 34.72 -4.17 0.40
CA TYR A 145 34.94 -3.24 1.50
C TYR A 145 35.12 -3.97 2.82
N SER A 146 35.92 -3.37 3.73
CA SER A 146 36.01 -3.86 5.10
C SER A 146 34.64 -3.80 5.81
N ILE A 147 34.42 -4.62 6.82
CA ILE A 147 33.14 -4.64 7.53
C ILE A 147 32.81 -3.30 8.21
N GLU A 148 33.85 -2.57 8.63
CA GLU A 148 33.71 -1.22 9.21
C GLU A 148 33.14 -0.25 8.17
N LYS A 149 33.68 -0.24 6.95
CA LYS A 149 33.20 0.59 5.86
C LYS A 149 31.78 0.20 5.43
N GLN A 150 31.48 -1.11 5.35
CA GLN A 150 30.11 -1.59 5.08
C GLN A 150 29.15 -1.07 6.13
N ASN A 151 29.51 -1.16 7.42
CA ASN A 151 28.69 -0.71 8.55
C ASN A 151 28.48 0.82 8.53
N ALA A 152 29.50 1.60 8.17
CA ALA A 152 29.38 3.04 8.04
C ALA A 152 28.41 3.43 6.92
N ILE A 153 28.51 2.79 5.75
CA ILE A 153 27.57 2.99 4.64
C ILE A 153 26.14 2.62 5.06
N VAL A 154 25.96 1.45 5.70
CA VAL A 154 24.66 1.02 6.19
C VAL A 154 24.09 2.00 7.19
N LYS A 155 24.88 2.49 8.15
CA LYS A 155 24.44 3.48 9.15
C LYS A 155 23.90 4.74 8.47
N THR A 156 24.59 5.26 7.46
CA THR A 156 24.16 6.46 6.73
C THR A 156 22.84 6.22 5.98
N LEU A 157 22.74 5.13 5.19
CA LEU A 157 21.56 4.86 4.38
C LEU A 157 20.36 4.42 5.23
N SER A 158 20.60 3.66 6.30
CA SER A 158 19.51 3.19 7.17
C SER A 158 18.82 4.31 7.92
N THR A 159 19.50 5.42 8.17
CA THR A 159 18.86 6.58 8.81
C THR A 159 17.68 7.10 7.97
N PHE A 160 17.82 7.12 6.64
CA PHE A 160 16.70 7.49 5.75
C PHE A 160 15.56 6.48 5.82
N ASP A 161 15.87 5.19 5.74
CA ASP A 161 14.84 4.13 5.79
C ASP A 161 14.11 4.12 7.14
N ASP A 162 14.84 4.28 8.24
CA ASP A 162 14.28 4.28 9.59
C ASP A 162 13.36 5.50 9.81
N LEU A 163 13.71 6.67 9.24
CA LEU A 163 12.84 7.85 9.24
C LEU A 163 11.59 7.64 8.40
N ILE A 164 11.71 7.07 7.20
CA ILE A 164 10.57 6.74 6.33
C ILE A 164 9.64 5.75 7.03
N GLU A 165 10.20 4.70 7.65
CA GLU A 165 9.40 3.72 8.40
C GLU A 165 8.66 4.37 9.57
N ASN A 166 9.33 5.24 10.33
CA ASN A 166 8.71 5.96 11.44
C ASN A 166 7.57 6.88 10.96
N ASN A 167 7.79 7.62 9.86
CA ASN A 167 6.76 8.45 9.25
C ASN A 167 5.56 7.61 8.78
N ASN A 168 5.78 6.46 8.15
CA ASN A 168 4.71 5.56 7.74
C ASN A 168 3.90 5.01 8.93
N LYS A 169 4.55 4.72 10.07
CA LYS A 169 3.86 4.34 11.31
C LYS A 169 3.00 5.49 11.84
N ARG A 170 3.51 6.73 11.80
CA ARG A 170 2.75 7.92 12.21
C ARG A 170 1.54 8.15 11.30
N ILE A 171 1.71 8.06 9.98
CA ILE A 171 0.61 8.17 8.99
C ILE A 171 -0.49 7.17 9.35
N LYS A 172 -0.14 5.89 9.53
CA LYS A 172 -1.12 4.86 9.87
C LYS A 172 -1.86 5.15 11.18
N LEU A 173 -1.18 5.66 12.20
CA LEU A 173 -1.82 6.05 13.47
C LEU A 173 -2.77 7.22 13.28
N LEU A 174 -2.40 8.24 12.50
CA LEU A 174 -3.27 9.39 12.21
C LEU A 174 -4.53 8.97 11.46
N GLU A 175 -4.39 8.08 10.46
CA GLU A 175 -5.54 7.48 9.76
C GLU A 175 -6.45 6.70 10.71
N GLN A 176 -5.89 5.91 11.61
CA GLN A 176 -6.66 5.16 12.62
C GLN A 176 -7.37 6.10 13.60
N MET A 177 -6.74 7.20 13.98
CA MET A 177 -7.37 8.20 14.86
C MET A 177 -8.59 8.82 14.17
N ALA A 178 -8.47 9.23 12.89
CA ALA A 178 -9.60 9.77 12.13
C ALA A 178 -10.73 8.74 11.97
N GLU A 179 -10.40 7.49 11.64
CA GLU A 179 -11.38 6.40 11.50
C GLU A 179 -12.08 6.07 12.83
N ASN A 180 -11.34 6.04 13.94
CA ASN A 180 -11.92 5.78 15.25
C ASN A 180 -12.87 6.92 15.66
N LEU A 181 -12.47 8.18 15.41
CA LEU A 181 -13.34 9.34 15.66
C LEU A 181 -14.60 9.26 14.81
N TYR A 182 -14.51 8.89 13.53
CA TYR A 182 -15.67 8.65 12.67
C TYR A 182 -16.62 7.63 13.29
N LYS A 183 -16.07 6.49 13.75
CA LYS A 183 -16.87 5.43 14.39
C LYS A 183 -17.54 5.92 15.68
N GLU A 184 -16.85 6.71 16.50
CA GLU A 184 -17.48 7.30 17.71
C GLU A 184 -18.63 8.21 17.36
N TRP A 185 -18.45 9.13 16.40
CA TRP A 185 -19.45 10.15 16.10
C TRP A 185 -20.64 9.61 15.28
N PHE A 186 -20.39 8.76 14.28
CA PHE A 186 -21.39 8.42 13.25
C PHE A 186 -21.85 6.95 13.26
N VAL A 187 -21.13 6.08 13.96
CA VAL A 187 -21.54 4.68 14.14
C VAL A 187 -22.07 4.44 15.55
N ARG A 188 -21.39 5.02 16.55
CA ARG A 188 -21.81 4.93 17.97
C ARG A 188 -22.61 6.13 18.45
N PHE A 189 -22.73 7.15 17.62
CA PHE A 189 -23.48 8.39 17.88
C PHE A 189 -23.00 9.18 19.09
N ARG A 190 -21.70 9.14 19.40
CA ARG A 190 -21.07 9.86 20.51
C ARG A 190 -20.33 11.11 19.99
N PHE A 191 -21.05 11.99 19.32
CA PHE A 191 -20.54 13.26 18.82
C PHE A 191 -20.68 14.35 19.90
N PRO A 192 -19.99 15.49 19.82
CA PRO A 192 -20.12 16.57 20.80
C PRO A 192 -21.53 17.11 20.91
N GLY A 193 -22.15 17.00 22.09
CA GLY A 193 -23.53 17.42 22.36
C GLY A 193 -24.57 16.32 22.08
N TYR A 194 -24.17 15.05 21.93
CA TYR A 194 -25.09 13.96 21.67
C TYR A 194 -26.05 13.68 22.87
N GLU A 195 -25.65 14.08 24.09
CA GLU A 195 -26.45 13.91 25.32
C GLU A 195 -27.76 14.72 25.26
N ASP A 196 -27.78 15.80 24.51
CA ASP A 196 -28.93 16.71 24.37
C ASP A 196 -29.81 16.34 23.16
N VAL A 197 -29.47 15.28 22.42
CA VAL A 197 -30.18 14.87 21.20
C VAL A 197 -31.08 13.67 21.49
N GLU A 198 -32.35 13.77 21.09
CA GLU A 198 -33.27 12.65 21.14
C GLU A 198 -32.94 11.58 20.10
N PHE A 199 -33.25 10.33 20.43
CA PHE A 199 -33.08 9.20 19.57
C PHE A 199 -34.42 8.59 19.18
N GLU A 200 -34.53 8.16 17.94
CA GLU A 200 -35.73 7.51 17.42
C GLU A 200 -35.42 6.29 16.58
N GLU A 201 -36.40 5.44 16.37
CA GLU A 201 -36.31 4.30 15.49
C GLU A 201 -36.36 4.73 14.02
N LYS A 202 -35.25 4.54 13.28
CA LYS A 202 -35.16 4.88 11.87
C LYS A 202 -35.15 3.62 11.01
N LYS A 203 -35.92 3.65 9.92
CA LYS A 203 -35.94 2.60 8.91
C LYS A 203 -35.27 3.11 7.64
N PRO A 204 -34.34 2.33 7.05
CA PRO A 204 -33.91 2.59 5.68
C PRO A 204 -35.10 2.48 4.72
N ARG A 205 -35.09 3.25 3.63
CA ARG A 205 -36.15 3.18 2.61
C ARG A 205 -35.99 1.89 1.79
N SER A 206 -37.10 1.34 1.28
CA SER A 206 -37.19 0.03 0.62
C SER A 206 -36.32 -0.19 -0.63
N TRP A 207 -35.68 0.86 -1.17
CA TRP A 207 -34.79 0.82 -2.33
C TRP A 207 -33.29 0.65 -1.97
N GLN A 208 -33.01 0.39 -0.69
CA GLN A 208 -31.64 0.28 -0.19
C GLN A 208 -31.12 -1.15 -0.35
N VAL A 209 -30.18 -1.34 -1.25
CA VAL A 209 -29.55 -2.66 -1.45
C VAL A 209 -28.72 -3.01 -0.21
N GLY A 210 -29.07 -4.16 0.44
CA GLY A 210 -28.25 -4.77 1.49
C GLY A 210 -28.58 -4.38 2.93
N THR A 211 -29.61 -3.57 3.17
CA THR A 211 -30.19 -3.40 4.51
C THR A 211 -31.48 -4.22 4.61
N GLU A 212 -31.36 -5.46 5.05
CA GLU A 212 -32.51 -6.16 5.59
C GLU A 212 -33.18 -5.29 6.65
N ASP A 213 -34.48 -5.46 6.90
CA ASP A 213 -35.40 -4.72 7.80
C ASP A 213 -34.86 -4.38 9.21
N LYS A 214 -33.59 -4.09 9.37
CA LYS A 214 -32.98 -3.70 10.64
C LYS A 214 -33.37 -2.28 10.97
N LYS A 215 -34.30 -2.15 11.89
CA LYS A 215 -34.56 -0.90 12.59
C LYS A 215 -33.30 -0.46 13.33
N HIS A 216 -32.84 0.75 13.06
CA HIS A 216 -31.72 1.34 13.77
C HIS A 216 -32.22 2.46 14.68
N PHE A 217 -31.80 2.42 15.94
CA PHE A 217 -32.02 3.51 16.87
C PHE A 217 -30.92 4.55 16.64
N ALA A 218 -31.29 5.72 16.15
CA ALA A 218 -30.35 6.75 15.74
C ALA A 218 -30.84 8.16 16.14
N PRO A 219 -29.94 9.14 16.26
CA PRO A 219 -30.31 10.53 16.60
C PRO A 219 -31.34 11.10 15.64
N THR A 220 -32.28 11.88 16.17
CA THR A 220 -33.34 12.55 15.36
C THR A 220 -32.78 13.46 14.29
N ILE A 221 -31.62 14.06 14.55
CA ILE A 221 -30.89 14.96 13.62
C ILE A 221 -30.23 14.25 12.44
N PHE A 222 -30.21 12.90 12.42
CA PHE A 222 -29.71 12.10 11.29
C PHE A 222 -30.87 11.70 10.39
N ARG A 223 -30.61 11.60 9.08
CA ARG A 223 -31.62 11.13 8.11
C ARG A 223 -31.02 10.11 7.15
N TYR A 224 -31.83 9.13 6.74
CA TYR A 224 -31.46 8.30 5.61
C TYR A 224 -31.67 9.05 4.29
N ASP A 225 -30.59 9.16 3.52
CA ASP A 225 -30.68 9.77 2.19
C ASP A 225 -29.61 9.16 1.25
N LYS A 226 -29.65 9.53 -0.02
CA LYS A 226 -28.62 9.12 -1.00
C LYS A 226 -27.31 9.80 -0.65
N PHE A 227 -26.21 9.07 -0.78
CA PHE A 227 -24.86 9.62 -0.63
C PHE A 227 -24.66 10.89 -1.49
N GLY A 228 -25.16 10.87 -2.72
CA GLY A 228 -25.07 12.01 -3.65
C GLY A 228 -25.70 13.32 -3.16
N THR A 229 -26.45 13.33 -2.04
CA THR A 229 -26.95 14.58 -1.42
C THR A 229 -25.89 15.34 -0.62
N ILE A 230 -24.81 14.66 -0.19
CA ILE A 230 -23.65 15.32 0.43
C ILE A 230 -22.75 15.90 -0.65
N GLY A 231 -22.64 15.21 -1.77
CA GLY A 231 -21.82 15.53 -2.92
C GLY A 231 -21.66 14.31 -3.83
N SER A 232 -21.34 14.52 -5.09
CA SER A 232 -21.40 13.48 -6.10
C SER A 232 -20.02 13.11 -6.62
N PHE A 233 -19.75 11.82 -6.67
CA PHE A 233 -18.64 11.28 -7.48
C PHE A 233 -18.92 11.51 -8.96
N VAL A 234 -17.89 11.93 -9.68
CA VAL A 234 -17.90 12.20 -11.12
C VAL A 234 -16.89 11.28 -11.81
N ARG A 235 -17.18 10.87 -13.04
CA ARG A 235 -16.27 10.04 -13.84
C ARG A 235 -15.05 10.85 -14.27
N GLY A 236 -13.86 10.28 -14.14
CA GLY A 236 -12.63 10.83 -14.67
C GLY A 236 -12.58 10.81 -16.20
N LYS A 237 -11.59 11.47 -16.78
CA LYS A 237 -11.38 11.60 -18.22
C LYS A 237 -10.23 10.69 -18.65
N ASN A 238 -10.53 9.66 -19.43
CA ASN A 238 -9.52 8.73 -19.94
C ASN A 238 -8.39 9.46 -20.70
N ILE A 239 -7.18 8.93 -20.54
CA ILE A 239 -5.98 9.35 -21.24
C ILE A 239 -5.23 8.10 -21.70
N THR A 240 -4.70 8.11 -22.90
CA THR A 240 -3.87 7.00 -23.42
C THR A 240 -2.41 7.18 -23.03
N ALA A 241 -1.64 6.09 -22.98
CA ALA A 241 -0.21 6.14 -22.68
C ALA A 241 0.56 7.08 -23.63
N ALA A 242 0.14 7.19 -24.90
CA ALA A 242 0.76 8.08 -25.89
C ALA A 242 0.47 9.59 -25.63
N GLN A 243 -0.56 9.89 -24.85
CA GLN A 243 -0.94 11.27 -24.50
C GLN A 243 -0.31 11.70 -23.15
N MET A 244 0.20 10.74 -22.38
CA MET A 244 0.87 11.04 -21.11
C MET A 244 2.21 11.73 -21.40
N ILE A 245 2.52 12.73 -20.59
CA ILE A 245 3.79 13.46 -20.65
C ILE A 245 4.47 13.23 -19.30
N GLU A 246 5.73 12.79 -19.34
CA GLU A 246 6.48 12.45 -18.13
C GLU A 246 6.84 13.73 -17.33
N GLU A 247 5.93 14.13 -16.46
CA GLU A 247 5.96 15.33 -15.61
C GLU A 247 5.54 14.95 -14.16
N ASN A 248 4.96 15.89 -13.40
CA ASN A 248 4.76 15.72 -11.95
C ASN A 248 3.34 15.34 -11.53
N ILE A 249 2.35 15.42 -12.42
CA ILE A 249 0.95 15.14 -12.10
C ILE A 249 0.66 13.65 -12.27
N PRO A 250 0.36 12.91 -11.19
CA PRO A 250 0.07 11.48 -11.29
C PRO A 250 -1.26 11.22 -12.01
N VAL A 251 -1.25 10.26 -12.92
CA VAL A 251 -2.46 9.77 -13.60
C VAL A 251 -3.05 8.61 -12.80
N ILE A 252 -4.21 8.86 -12.18
CA ILE A 252 -4.92 7.86 -11.37
C ILE A 252 -5.94 7.13 -12.23
N SER A 253 -5.77 5.82 -12.32
CA SER A 253 -6.62 4.89 -13.08
C SER A 253 -7.18 3.79 -12.18
N ALA A 254 -7.42 2.61 -12.77
CA ALA A 254 -7.95 1.44 -12.06
C ALA A 254 -6.91 0.70 -11.18
N GLY A 255 -5.63 1.09 -11.24
CA GLY A 255 -4.54 0.49 -10.45
C GLY A 255 -4.46 1.04 -9.02
N LEU A 256 -3.66 0.37 -8.18
CA LEU A 256 -3.34 0.85 -6.81
C LEU A 256 -2.25 1.93 -6.82
N GLN A 257 -1.52 2.06 -7.92
CA GLN A 257 -0.48 3.04 -8.14
C GLN A 257 -0.82 3.88 -9.37
N PRO A 258 -0.27 5.08 -9.53
CA PRO A 258 -0.42 5.87 -10.74
C PRO A 258 -0.06 5.04 -11.98
N SER A 259 -0.87 5.15 -13.03
CA SER A 259 -0.61 4.49 -14.32
C SER A 259 0.45 5.19 -15.17
N GLY A 260 0.85 6.39 -14.78
CA GLY A 260 1.84 7.25 -15.40
C GLY A 260 1.77 8.65 -14.83
N TYR A 261 2.39 9.59 -15.52
CA TYR A 261 2.39 11.00 -15.13
C TYR A 261 1.98 11.90 -16.30
N HIS A 262 1.58 13.12 -16.00
CA HIS A 262 1.16 14.12 -16.99
C HIS A 262 1.60 15.52 -16.55
N ASN A 263 1.53 16.49 -17.45
CA ASN A 263 1.84 17.88 -17.20
C ASN A 263 0.63 18.72 -16.77
N GLU A 264 -0.59 18.19 -16.90
CA GLU A 264 -1.83 18.87 -16.56
C GLU A 264 -2.65 18.04 -15.56
N ALA A 265 -3.35 18.70 -14.66
CA ALA A 265 -4.33 18.10 -13.77
C ALA A 265 -5.76 18.37 -14.28
N ASN A 266 -6.66 17.43 -14.02
CA ASN A 266 -8.10 17.64 -14.20
C ASN A 266 -8.87 17.64 -12.88
N VAL A 267 -8.18 17.35 -11.75
CA VAL A 267 -8.70 17.45 -10.38
C VAL A 267 -7.62 18.12 -9.53
N PHE A 268 -7.98 19.16 -8.78
CA PHE A 268 -7.04 20.03 -8.09
C PHE A 268 -7.16 19.89 -6.56
N GLY A 269 -6.02 19.95 -5.87
CA GLY A 269 -5.95 19.85 -4.41
C GLY A 269 -6.35 18.48 -3.87
N GLU A 270 -6.85 18.47 -2.64
CA GLU A 270 -7.28 17.24 -1.96
C GLU A 270 -8.51 16.63 -2.64
N ASN A 271 -8.45 15.34 -2.94
CA ASN A 271 -9.54 14.65 -3.63
C ASN A 271 -9.58 13.16 -3.28
N LEU A 272 -10.72 12.54 -3.54
CA LEU A 272 -10.90 11.09 -3.39
C LEU A 272 -11.07 10.47 -4.77
N THR A 273 -10.55 9.26 -4.94
CA THR A 273 -10.79 8.47 -6.15
C THR A 273 -11.29 7.08 -5.80
N ILE A 274 -12.19 6.56 -6.62
CA ILE A 274 -12.65 5.17 -6.57
C ILE A 274 -12.34 4.53 -7.91
N SER A 275 -11.54 3.47 -7.89
CA SER A 275 -11.19 2.68 -9.08
C SER A 275 -12.45 2.19 -9.79
N ALA A 276 -12.52 2.39 -11.09
CA ALA A 276 -13.74 2.13 -11.84
C ALA A 276 -13.80 0.74 -12.45
N SER A 277 -12.66 0.06 -12.66
CA SER A 277 -12.63 -1.18 -13.43
C SER A 277 -11.56 -2.16 -12.95
N GLY A 278 -11.69 -3.43 -13.40
CA GLY A 278 -10.70 -4.48 -13.15
C GLY A 278 -10.73 -5.04 -11.73
N ALA A 279 -9.66 -5.74 -11.35
CA ALA A 279 -9.54 -6.42 -10.06
C ALA A 279 -9.63 -5.48 -8.83
N ASN A 280 -9.35 -4.19 -9.02
CA ASN A 280 -9.41 -3.17 -7.97
C ASN A 280 -10.67 -2.30 -8.07
N ALA A 281 -11.68 -2.67 -8.87
CA ALA A 281 -12.92 -1.89 -8.97
C ALA A 281 -13.53 -1.65 -7.58
N GLY A 282 -13.85 -0.38 -7.27
CA GLY A 282 -14.34 0.00 -5.95
C GLY A 282 -13.27 0.35 -4.90
N TYR A 283 -11.97 0.21 -5.23
CA TYR A 283 -10.91 0.62 -4.32
C TYR A 283 -10.91 2.13 -4.13
N LEU A 284 -11.07 2.56 -2.88
CA LEU A 284 -11.09 3.95 -2.44
C LEU A 284 -9.67 4.42 -2.12
N GLN A 285 -9.30 5.57 -2.65
CA GLN A 285 -8.03 6.23 -2.39
C GLN A 285 -8.25 7.72 -2.13
N TYR A 286 -7.50 8.31 -1.22
CA TYR A 286 -7.38 9.77 -1.10
C TYR A 286 -6.08 10.25 -1.76
N ASN A 287 -6.14 11.42 -2.37
CA ASN A 287 -5.00 12.09 -2.98
C ASN A 287 -4.87 13.48 -2.34
N LEU A 288 -3.68 13.83 -1.89
CA LEU A 288 -3.41 15.07 -1.17
C LEU A 288 -2.92 16.22 -2.08
N ASN A 289 -2.79 15.93 -3.37
CA ASN A 289 -2.28 16.85 -4.39
C ASN A 289 -3.13 16.75 -5.66
N ASP A 290 -2.82 17.62 -6.61
CA ASP A 290 -3.40 17.60 -7.95
C ASP A 290 -3.16 16.26 -8.64
N ILE A 291 -4.17 15.78 -9.38
CA ILE A 291 -4.10 14.53 -10.15
C ILE A 291 -4.73 14.70 -11.54
N TRP A 292 -4.41 13.77 -12.43
CA TRP A 292 -5.27 13.48 -13.58
C TRP A 292 -6.09 12.23 -13.26
N ALA A 293 -7.39 12.40 -12.99
CA ALA A 293 -8.34 11.31 -12.80
C ALA A 293 -8.72 10.72 -14.16
N ALA A 294 -8.35 9.45 -14.40
CA ALA A 294 -8.60 8.74 -15.67
C ALA A 294 -9.67 7.66 -15.48
N ASP A 295 -9.32 6.38 -15.41
CA ASP A 295 -10.28 5.27 -15.24
C ASP A 295 -10.68 5.09 -13.76
N CYS A 296 -11.15 6.17 -13.16
CA CYS A 296 -11.68 6.22 -11.79
C CYS A 296 -12.86 7.16 -11.71
N SER A 297 -13.59 7.12 -10.61
CA SER A 297 -14.53 8.18 -10.22
C SER A 297 -13.85 9.03 -9.16
N TYR A 298 -14.06 10.34 -9.19
CA TYR A 298 -13.45 11.25 -8.21
C TYR A 298 -14.49 12.10 -7.48
N TYR A 299 -14.12 12.56 -6.29
CA TYR A 299 -14.85 13.49 -5.45
C TYR A 299 -13.90 14.57 -4.96
N GLN A 300 -14.37 15.82 -4.98
CA GLN A 300 -13.60 17.00 -4.59
C GLN A 300 -14.52 17.99 -3.90
N ASP A 301 -14.41 18.11 -2.58
CA ASP A 301 -15.07 19.13 -1.76
C ASP A 301 -14.38 19.22 -0.40
N ASN A 302 -13.60 20.24 -0.19
CA ASN A 302 -12.78 20.41 1.00
C ASN A 302 -13.59 20.52 2.31
N ALA A 303 -14.87 20.92 2.23
CA ALA A 303 -15.72 21.06 3.41
C ALA A 303 -16.19 19.72 3.97
N THR A 304 -16.20 18.66 3.17
CA THR A 304 -16.79 17.36 3.52
C THR A 304 -15.90 16.16 3.25
N ILE A 305 -14.74 16.36 2.60
CA ILE A 305 -13.90 15.30 2.03
C ILE A 305 -13.52 14.21 3.04
N TRP A 306 -13.17 14.57 4.26
CA TRP A 306 -12.70 13.58 5.25
C TRP A 306 -13.85 12.82 5.90
N PHE A 307 -15.02 13.46 6.04
CA PHE A 307 -16.24 12.74 6.39
C PHE A 307 -16.61 11.72 5.30
N VAL A 308 -16.60 12.16 4.04
CA VAL A 308 -16.88 11.30 2.88
C VAL A 308 -15.87 10.14 2.80
N TYR A 309 -14.59 10.43 2.95
CA TYR A 309 -13.54 9.39 2.93
C TYR A 309 -13.77 8.32 4.00
N ASN A 310 -13.97 8.72 5.26
CA ASN A 310 -14.14 7.77 6.35
C ASN A 310 -15.49 7.03 6.27
N THR A 311 -16.54 7.68 5.74
CA THR A 311 -17.82 7.01 5.43
C THR A 311 -17.62 5.89 4.41
N LEU A 312 -16.96 6.18 3.29
CA LEU A 312 -16.77 5.19 2.24
C LEU A 312 -15.77 4.10 2.65
N LYS A 313 -14.76 4.44 3.44
CA LYS A 313 -13.84 3.46 4.04
C LYS A 313 -14.58 2.50 4.97
N TYR A 314 -15.50 3.00 5.78
CA TYR A 314 -16.38 2.17 6.63
C TYR A 314 -17.31 1.28 5.79
N LEU A 315 -17.79 1.80 4.66
CA LEU A 315 -18.66 1.09 3.72
C LEU A 315 -17.91 0.30 2.64
N GLN A 316 -16.58 0.15 2.72
CA GLN A 316 -15.80 -0.54 1.70
C GLN A 316 -16.32 -1.95 1.35
N PRO A 317 -16.79 -2.78 2.29
CA PRO A 317 -17.39 -4.07 1.96
C PRO A 317 -18.67 -3.93 1.10
N VAL A 318 -19.47 -2.89 1.33
CA VAL A 318 -20.68 -2.60 0.54
C VAL A 318 -20.29 -2.12 -0.86
N ILE A 319 -19.28 -1.27 -0.98
CA ILE A 319 -18.78 -0.75 -2.27
C ILE A 319 -18.22 -1.91 -3.12
N SER A 320 -17.52 -2.84 -2.52
CA SER A 320 -17.03 -4.04 -3.21
C SER A 320 -18.16 -4.89 -3.80
N ASN A 321 -19.32 -4.91 -3.16
CA ASN A 321 -20.51 -5.61 -3.66
C ASN A 321 -21.26 -4.84 -4.77
N LEU A 322 -20.91 -3.58 -5.05
CA LEU A 322 -21.46 -2.80 -6.16
C LEU A 322 -20.85 -3.15 -7.52
N GLN A 323 -19.88 -4.03 -7.55
CA GLN A 323 -19.23 -4.46 -8.78
C GLN A 323 -20.25 -5.11 -9.74
N CYS A 324 -20.32 -4.61 -10.95
CA CYS A 324 -21.15 -5.11 -12.03
C CYS A 324 -20.28 -5.71 -13.13
N GLY A 325 -20.69 -6.87 -13.68
CA GLY A 325 -19.99 -7.54 -14.79
C GLY A 325 -19.17 -8.75 -14.33
N ALA A 326 -19.50 -9.94 -14.87
CA ALA A 326 -18.89 -11.20 -14.46
C ALA A 326 -17.44 -11.39 -14.97
N ALA A 327 -17.10 -10.81 -16.13
CA ALA A 327 -15.77 -10.95 -16.74
C ALA A 327 -14.82 -9.81 -16.35
N GLN A 328 -15.34 -8.61 -16.18
CA GLN A 328 -14.57 -7.44 -15.76
C GLN A 328 -15.43 -6.61 -14.78
N PRO A 329 -15.12 -6.62 -13.50
CA PRO A 329 -15.86 -5.82 -12.51
C PRO A 329 -15.78 -4.33 -12.81
N HIS A 330 -16.93 -3.63 -12.69
CA HIS A 330 -17.01 -2.18 -12.80
C HIS A 330 -17.80 -1.57 -11.66
N VAL A 331 -17.36 -0.41 -11.16
CA VAL A 331 -18.08 0.42 -10.21
C VAL A 331 -18.30 1.80 -10.83
N TYR A 332 -19.57 2.19 -10.97
CA TYR A 332 -19.95 3.43 -11.61
C TYR A 332 -20.28 4.53 -10.59
N PRO A 333 -20.07 5.83 -10.91
CA PRO A 333 -20.45 6.95 -10.04
C PRO A 333 -21.91 6.89 -9.60
N LYS A 334 -22.83 6.49 -10.52
CA LYS A 334 -24.25 6.35 -10.22
C LYS A 334 -24.50 5.37 -9.05
N ASN A 335 -23.78 4.27 -8.99
CA ASN A 335 -23.95 3.26 -7.96
C ASN A 335 -23.51 3.83 -6.60
N ILE A 336 -22.37 4.54 -6.56
CA ILE A 336 -21.84 5.16 -5.35
C ILE A 336 -22.79 6.26 -4.89
N ASN A 337 -23.20 7.17 -5.79
CA ASN A 337 -24.07 8.32 -5.47
C ASN A 337 -25.48 7.89 -5.02
N SER A 338 -25.92 6.69 -5.41
CA SER A 338 -27.23 6.14 -5.01
C SER A 338 -27.18 5.32 -3.71
N LEU A 339 -25.99 5.10 -3.12
CA LEU A 339 -25.90 4.44 -1.81
C LEU A 339 -26.75 5.20 -0.81
N CYS A 340 -27.60 4.47 -0.11
CA CYS A 340 -28.32 5.07 0.99
C CYS A 340 -27.53 4.93 2.28
N ILE A 341 -27.28 6.03 2.91
CA ILE A 341 -26.54 6.13 4.15
C ILE A 341 -27.32 6.97 5.16
N LEU A 342 -26.97 6.82 6.41
CA LEU A 342 -27.46 7.70 7.48
C LEU A 342 -26.60 8.96 7.48
N ILE A 343 -27.21 10.10 7.12
CA ILE A 343 -26.53 11.40 6.96
C ILE A 343 -26.81 12.25 8.18
N PRO A 344 -25.79 12.78 8.89
CA PRO A 344 -25.94 13.75 9.96
C PRO A 344 -26.28 15.15 9.40
N THR A 345 -26.43 16.13 10.28
CA THR A 345 -26.53 17.54 9.86
C THR A 345 -25.23 18.01 9.19
N GLU A 346 -25.36 18.96 8.28
CA GLU A 346 -24.22 19.59 7.59
C GLU A 346 -23.23 20.22 8.57
N GLU A 347 -23.72 20.86 9.62
CA GLU A 347 -22.91 21.42 10.69
C GLU A 347 -22.03 20.35 11.37
N LEU A 348 -22.59 19.17 11.64
CA LEU A 348 -21.84 18.08 12.27
C LEU A 348 -20.80 17.48 11.31
N ILE A 349 -21.12 17.41 10.01
CA ILE A 349 -20.15 16.99 8.98
C ILE A 349 -18.96 17.96 8.94
N HIS A 350 -19.22 19.26 8.87
CA HIS A 350 -18.18 20.29 8.85
C HIS A 350 -17.34 20.24 10.13
N LYS A 351 -17.99 20.17 11.30
CA LYS A 351 -17.29 20.06 12.60
C LYS A 351 -16.35 18.84 12.67
N TYR A 352 -16.80 17.70 12.14
CA TYR A 352 -15.94 16.53 12.05
C TYR A 352 -14.78 16.76 11.08
N ASN A 353 -15.06 17.30 9.90
CA ASN A 353 -14.06 17.56 8.87
C ASN A 353 -12.96 18.50 9.39
N ASP A 354 -13.33 19.59 10.08
CA ASP A 354 -12.40 20.52 10.72
C ASP A 354 -11.58 19.85 11.82
N PHE A 355 -12.19 18.93 12.58
CA PHE A 355 -11.51 18.23 13.68
C PHE A 355 -10.43 17.28 13.17
N VAL A 356 -10.67 16.57 12.06
CA VAL A 356 -9.72 15.59 11.51
C VAL A 356 -8.77 16.19 10.47
N LYS A 357 -9.06 17.37 9.94
CA LYS A 357 -8.21 18.05 8.95
C LYS A 357 -6.75 18.15 9.39
N PRO A 358 -6.38 18.51 10.63
CA PRO A 358 -4.98 18.55 11.07
C PRO A 358 -4.27 17.20 10.93
N TYR A 359 -4.98 16.07 11.06
CA TYR A 359 -4.40 14.74 10.88
C TYR A 359 -3.99 14.52 9.42
N TYR A 360 -4.84 14.89 8.47
CA TYR A 360 -4.56 14.76 7.04
C TYR A 360 -3.53 15.79 6.55
N ASP A 361 -3.51 16.99 7.12
CA ASP A 361 -2.46 17.98 6.86
C ASP A 361 -1.08 17.42 7.29
N GLU A 362 -0.98 16.80 8.49
CA GLU A 362 0.23 16.15 8.95
C GLU A 362 0.63 14.94 8.08
N ILE A 363 -0.35 14.12 7.64
CA ILE A 363 -0.12 13.02 6.70
C ILE A 363 0.48 13.53 5.39
N LYS A 364 -0.01 14.67 4.89
CA LYS A 364 0.52 15.32 3.69
C LYS A 364 1.99 15.69 3.85
N VAL A 365 2.34 16.34 4.96
CA VAL A 365 3.71 16.71 5.28
C VAL A 365 4.61 15.47 5.40
N LEU A 366 4.15 14.43 6.10
CA LEU A 366 4.92 13.19 6.26
C LEU A 366 5.17 12.48 4.93
N ASN A 367 4.18 12.46 4.03
CA ASN A 367 4.35 11.91 2.68
C ASN A 367 5.36 12.69 1.85
N GLN A 368 5.33 14.03 1.91
CA GLN A 368 6.33 14.88 1.26
C GLN A 368 7.74 14.63 1.81
N HIS A 369 7.87 14.54 3.14
CA HIS A 369 9.15 14.18 3.77
C HIS A 369 9.65 12.81 3.29
N ASN A 370 8.79 11.81 3.20
CA ASN A 370 9.16 10.47 2.72
C ASN A 370 9.67 10.51 1.27
N GLN A 371 9.05 11.31 0.41
CA GLN A 371 9.52 11.51 -0.97
C GLN A 371 10.93 12.13 -0.99
N LEU A 372 11.17 13.18 -0.21
CA LEU A 372 12.48 13.83 -0.12
C LEU A 372 13.55 12.91 0.47
N LEU A 373 13.23 12.18 1.54
CA LEU A 373 14.14 11.20 2.16
C LEU A 373 14.51 10.09 1.17
N THR A 374 13.54 9.60 0.40
CA THR A 374 13.75 8.60 -0.65
C THR A 374 14.68 9.14 -1.74
N GLN A 375 14.43 10.35 -2.24
CA GLN A 375 15.28 10.99 -3.24
C GLN A 375 16.72 11.20 -2.73
N GLN A 376 16.88 11.67 -1.50
CA GLN A 376 18.20 11.85 -0.89
C GLN A 376 18.94 10.52 -0.75
N ARG A 377 18.28 9.49 -0.21
CA ARG A 377 18.85 8.14 -0.11
C ARG A 377 19.32 7.63 -1.48
N ASP A 378 18.48 7.75 -2.49
CA ASP A 378 18.76 7.25 -3.84
C ASP A 378 19.87 8.04 -4.54
N MET A 379 20.08 9.32 -4.17
CA MET A 379 21.23 10.11 -4.60
C MET A 379 22.54 9.69 -3.91
N PHE A 380 22.49 9.36 -2.61
CA PHE A 380 23.66 8.91 -1.85
C PHE A 380 24.08 7.49 -2.19
N LEU A 381 23.12 6.61 -2.42
CA LEU A 381 23.35 5.18 -2.65
C LEU A 381 24.43 4.88 -3.69
N PRO A 382 24.39 5.34 -4.96
CA PRO A 382 25.41 5.03 -5.95
C PRO A 382 26.77 5.65 -5.61
N ARG A 383 26.80 6.79 -4.93
CA ARG A 383 28.05 7.48 -4.56
C ARG A 383 28.78 6.76 -3.43
N LEU A 384 28.04 6.27 -2.45
CA LEU A 384 28.58 5.47 -1.34
C LEU A 384 29.03 4.09 -1.82
N MET A 385 28.22 3.44 -2.67
CA MET A 385 28.54 2.13 -3.21
C MET A 385 29.74 2.13 -4.16
N SER A 386 30.01 3.23 -4.85
CA SER A 386 31.20 3.38 -5.70
C SER A 386 32.42 3.92 -4.96
N GLY A 387 32.31 4.30 -3.68
CA GLY A 387 33.39 4.93 -2.91
C GLY A 387 33.72 6.37 -3.34
N LYS A 388 32.84 7.04 -4.10
CA LYS A 388 32.98 8.45 -4.47
C LYS A 388 32.76 9.42 -3.30
N ILE A 389 32.10 8.94 -2.26
CA ILE A 389 31.93 9.63 -0.97
C ILE A 389 32.46 8.70 0.10
N GLU A 390 33.33 9.25 0.94
CA GLU A 390 33.83 8.55 2.14
C GLU A 390 32.85 8.75 3.31
N VAL A 391 32.68 7.71 4.14
CA VAL A 391 31.89 7.70 5.36
C VAL A 391 32.74 7.28 6.54
#